data_67d90712467959d01cba8de529798cc9
#
_entry.id   67d90712467959d01cba8de529798cc9
#
_cell.length_a   1.000
_cell.length_b   1.000
_cell.length_c   1.000
_cell.angle_alpha   90.00
_cell.angle_beta   90.00
_cell.angle_gamma   90.00
#
_symmetry.space_group_name_H-M   'P 1'
#
loop_
_entity.id
_entity.type
_entity.pdbx_description
1 polymer ?
#
loop_
_entity_poly.entity_id
_entity_poly.type
_entity_poly.pdbx_seq_one_letter_code
_entity_poly.pdbx_strand_id
1 'polypeptide(L)'
;MAVIKTPNNFELDNSGRRVVVDPVTRIEGHMRCEVNVDENNVIRNAVSSGTMWRGLEVILKGRDPRDAWAFVERICGVCTGCHALASVRAVEDALGIEIPYNAHLIREMMAKTLQVHDHVVHFYHLHALDWVNPVNALKADPVATSQLQQAVSPHHPLSSPGYFKDVQNRLKKFVESGQLGIFKNGYWDNPAYKLSPEADLMAVTHYLEALDLQKEFVKVHTIFGGKNPHPNYLVGGVPCAINMDGDMSAGAPLNMERLNFVLERIKEMQAFVKNVYIPDVIAIASFYKDWLYGGGLAGQAVMDYGAYPTKPGDKSTDQLPGGAIINGNWNEVHPVDPRDPEQVQEFVAHSWYTYEDETRGYHPWDGVTEPKYELGAGAKGDRTHIKELDESAKYSWIKSPRWRGHAVEVGPLARYILAYVQGVEYVQEQVHSSLARFNELAGTEFTTSVADLKKVLPSTIGRTLARALEAEYCADMMYDDW
;
A
#
# COMPACT_ATOMS: atom_id res chain seq x y z
N MET A 1 24.14 1.10 28.12
CA MET A 1 22.99 0.93 27.23
C MET A 1 21.77 0.64 28.09
N ALA A 2 20.73 1.43 27.95
CA ALA A 2 19.48 1.18 28.67
C ALA A 2 18.66 0.18 27.85
N VAL A 3 18.72 -1.09 28.20
CA VAL A 3 17.89 -2.14 27.59
C VAL A 3 16.60 -2.21 28.40
N ILE A 4 15.48 -1.92 27.77
CA ILE A 4 14.15 -2.08 28.38
C ILE A 4 13.63 -3.45 27.96
N LYS A 5 13.26 -4.28 28.95
CA LYS A 5 12.53 -5.51 28.69
C LYS A 5 11.05 -5.22 28.67
N THR A 6 10.41 -5.51 27.57
CA THR A 6 8.95 -5.47 27.50
C THR A 6 8.33 -6.73 28.10
N PRO A 7 7.03 -6.72 28.46
CA PRO A 7 6.36 -7.90 29.01
C PRO A 7 6.49 -9.17 28.17
N ASN A 8 6.75 -9.03 26.87
CA ASN A 8 6.90 -10.14 25.90
C ASN A 8 8.37 -10.54 25.65
N ASN A 9 9.30 -10.21 26.54
CA ASN A 9 10.75 -10.42 26.40
C ASN A 9 11.38 -9.73 25.17
N PHE A 10 10.74 -8.71 24.61
CA PHE A 10 11.35 -7.86 23.62
C PHE A 10 12.38 -6.95 24.32
N GLU A 11 13.60 -6.93 23.85
CA GLU A 11 14.62 -6.04 24.36
C GLU A 11 14.71 -4.82 23.44
N LEU A 12 14.48 -3.63 23.98
CA LEU A 12 14.55 -2.36 23.25
C LEU A 12 15.84 -1.64 23.63
N ASP A 13 16.62 -1.24 22.64
CA ASP A 13 17.78 -0.38 22.83
C ASP A 13 17.35 1.09 22.77
N ASN A 14 17.10 1.69 23.90
CA ASN A 14 16.74 3.11 24.03
C ASN A 14 17.97 4.04 24.15
N SER A 15 19.15 3.58 23.75
CA SER A 15 20.31 4.43 23.64
C SER A 15 20.17 5.42 22.47
N GLY A 16 20.86 6.54 22.57
CA GLY A 16 20.84 7.58 21.55
C GLY A 16 19.78 8.66 21.79
N ARG A 17 19.60 9.53 20.80
CA ARG A 17 18.66 10.65 20.83
C ARG A 17 17.27 10.19 20.37
N ARG A 18 16.26 10.44 21.19
CA ARG A 18 14.85 10.21 20.78
C ARG A 18 14.42 11.24 19.75
N VAL A 19 13.88 10.75 18.65
CA VAL A 19 13.25 11.56 17.58
C VAL A 19 11.80 11.15 17.47
N VAL A 20 10.91 12.11 17.55
CA VAL A 20 9.46 11.93 17.50
C VAL A 20 8.92 12.50 16.20
N VAL A 21 8.14 11.70 15.49
CA VAL A 21 7.38 12.11 14.31
C VAL A 21 5.89 11.93 14.64
N ASP A 22 5.18 13.05 14.85
CA ASP A 22 3.79 13.05 15.25
C ASP A 22 3.06 14.30 14.72
N PRO A 23 2.09 14.15 13.84
CA PRO A 23 1.72 12.92 13.15
C PRO A 23 2.69 12.54 12.02
N VAL A 24 2.71 11.27 11.64
CA VAL A 24 3.28 10.87 10.35
C VAL A 24 2.35 11.37 9.24
N THR A 25 2.89 12.09 8.27
CA THR A 25 2.12 12.70 7.18
C THR A 25 2.10 11.83 5.92
N ARG A 26 1.19 12.10 5.00
CA ARG A 26 1.01 11.38 3.74
C ARG A 26 0.81 9.87 3.94
N ILE A 27 0.03 9.52 4.93
CA ILE A 27 -0.50 8.18 5.19
C ILE A 27 -2.01 8.27 5.38
N GLU A 28 -2.70 7.14 5.32
CA GLU A 28 -4.08 7.03 5.79
C GLU A 28 -4.11 6.59 7.26
N GLY A 29 -5.01 7.23 8.06
CA GLY A 29 -5.13 7.02 9.47
C GLY A 29 -4.21 7.94 10.30
N HIS A 30 -4.07 7.63 11.58
CA HIS A 30 -3.31 8.43 12.53
C HIS A 30 -2.19 7.60 13.14
N MET A 31 -0.96 8.01 12.87
CA MET A 31 0.22 7.30 13.37
C MET A 31 1.23 8.29 13.95
N ARG A 32 1.80 7.90 15.07
CA ARG A 32 3.00 8.47 15.67
C ARG A 32 4.12 7.47 15.54
N CYS A 33 5.31 7.91 15.18
CA CYS A 33 6.52 7.09 15.14
C CYS A 33 7.60 7.75 16.00
N GLU A 34 8.27 6.95 16.80
CA GLU A 34 9.41 7.40 17.61
C GLU A 34 10.60 6.47 17.38
N VAL A 35 11.77 7.07 17.22
CA VAL A 35 13.01 6.32 17.00
C VAL A 35 14.10 6.80 17.93
N ASN A 36 15.00 5.89 18.31
CA ASN A 36 16.25 6.23 18.98
C ASN A 36 17.37 6.20 17.96
N VAL A 37 18.09 7.30 17.81
CA VAL A 37 19.17 7.48 16.84
C VAL A 37 20.47 7.68 17.57
N ASP A 38 21.47 6.85 17.30
CA ASP A 38 22.79 6.97 17.91
C ASP A 38 23.65 8.09 17.28
N GLU A 39 24.85 8.26 17.76
CA GLU A 39 25.81 9.27 17.30
C GLU A 39 26.25 9.08 15.82
N ASN A 40 26.11 7.87 15.30
CA ASN A 40 26.40 7.52 13.90
C ASN A 40 25.17 7.61 12.99
N ASN A 41 24.06 8.19 13.45
CA ASN A 41 22.78 8.23 12.78
C ASN A 41 22.16 6.85 12.49
N VAL A 42 22.50 5.84 13.26
CA VAL A 42 21.89 4.52 13.17
C VAL A 42 20.66 4.46 14.09
N ILE A 43 19.55 4.01 13.54
CA ILE A 43 18.32 3.75 14.31
C ILE A 43 18.52 2.49 15.14
N ARG A 44 18.47 2.63 16.46
CA ARG A 44 18.62 1.54 17.43
C ARG A 44 17.31 0.94 17.87
N ASN A 45 16.27 1.74 17.90
CA ASN A 45 14.92 1.34 18.26
C ASN A 45 13.90 2.15 17.47
N ALA A 46 12.76 1.55 17.17
CA ALA A 46 11.62 2.23 16.56
C ALA A 46 10.33 1.67 17.15
N VAL A 47 9.44 2.56 17.55
CA VAL A 47 8.07 2.24 17.99
C VAL A 47 7.07 3.04 17.21
N SER A 48 5.93 2.42 16.90
CA SER A 48 4.81 3.08 16.24
C SER A 48 3.55 2.95 17.08
N SER A 49 2.74 4.01 17.08
CA SER A 49 1.46 4.06 17.78
C SER A 49 0.36 4.47 16.81
N GLY A 50 -0.69 3.67 16.74
CA GLY A 50 -1.98 4.09 16.20
C GLY A 50 -2.68 4.95 17.24
N THR A 51 -2.89 6.23 16.90
CA THR A 51 -3.38 7.23 17.86
C THR A 51 -4.87 7.52 17.73
N MET A 52 -5.59 6.81 16.84
CA MET A 52 -7.01 6.98 16.61
C MET A 52 -7.80 5.69 16.88
N TRP A 53 -8.92 5.86 17.58
CA TRP A 53 -9.93 4.83 17.78
C TRP A 53 -11.32 5.41 17.53
N ARG A 54 -12.16 4.70 16.80
CA ARG A 54 -13.52 5.13 16.46
C ARG A 54 -14.62 4.20 17.01
N GLY A 55 -14.26 3.20 17.78
CA GLY A 55 -15.19 2.36 18.52
C GLY A 55 -15.97 1.34 17.70
N LEU A 56 -15.44 0.89 16.56
CA LEU A 56 -16.14 -0.08 15.71
C LEU A 56 -16.42 -1.40 16.44
N GLU A 57 -15.51 -1.83 17.29
CA GLU A 57 -15.66 -3.01 18.14
C GLU A 57 -16.91 -2.91 19.05
N VAL A 58 -17.26 -1.70 19.49
CA VAL A 58 -18.46 -1.44 20.30
C VAL A 58 -19.68 -1.23 19.42
N ILE A 59 -19.53 -0.50 18.30
CA ILE A 59 -20.63 -0.18 17.38
C ILE A 59 -21.27 -1.44 16.80
N LEU A 60 -20.45 -2.47 16.50
CA LEU A 60 -20.93 -3.71 15.88
C LEU A 60 -21.60 -4.68 16.85
N LYS A 61 -21.42 -4.51 18.17
CA LYS A 61 -22.05 -5.40 19.16
C LYS A 61 -23.59 -5.38 19.04
N GLY A 62 -24.18 -6.57 18.89
CA GLY A 62 -25.62 -6.75 18.77
C GLY A 62 -26.24 -6.36 17.42
N ARG A 63 -25.42 -6.00 16.42
CA ARG A 63 -25.90 -5.75 15.05
C ARG A 63 -25.93 -7.03 14.23
N ASP A 64 -26.76 -7.02 13.19
CA ASP A 64 -26.77 -8.11 12.21
C ASP A 64 -25.42 -8.12 11.48
N PRO A 65 -24.68 -9.24 11.47
CA PRO A 65 -23.39 -9.32 10.81
C PRO A 65 -23.46 -9.08 9.29
N ARG A 66 -24.64 -9.32 8.67
CA ARG A 66 -24.86 -9.05 7.24
C ARG A 66 -24.82 -7.55 6.91
N ASP A 67 -25.03 -6.67 7.88
CA ASP A 67 -24.95 -5.22 7.73
C ASP A 67 -23.56 -4.65 8.13
N ALA A 68 -22.70 -5.47 8.74
CA ALA A 68 -21.42 -5.04 9.29
C ALA A 68 -20.52 -4.36 8.22
N TRP A 69 -20.57 -4.82 6.98
CA TRP A 69 -19.79 -4.26 5.88
C TRP A 69 -20.00 -2.75 5.72
N ALA A 70 -21.23 -2.27 5.89
CA ALA A 70 -21.56 -0.86 5.73
C ALA A 70 -20.92 0.03 6.82
N PHE A 71 -20.70 -0.52 8.01
CA PHE A 71 -20.01 0.18 9.10
C PHE A 71 -18.50 0.13 8.95
N VAL A 72 -17.94 -1.07 8.76
CA VAL A 72 -16.49 -1.24 8.71
C VAL A 72 -15.88 -0.63 7.46
N GLU A 73 -16.62 -0.51 6.36
CA GLU A 73 -16.16 0.17 5.17
C GLU A 73 -15.73 1.62 5.46
N ARG A 74 -16.36 2.31 6.43
CA ARG A 74 -16.03 3.68 6.85
C ARG A 74 -14.77 3.76 7.71
N ILE A 75 -14.07 2.66 7.93
CA ILE A 75 -12.73 2.69 8.50
C ILE A 75 -11.81 3.49 7.58
N CYS A 76 -11.90 3.27 6.27
CA CYS A 76 -11.02 3.92 5.31
C CYS A 76 -11.77 4.25 4.01
N GLY A 77 -11.71 5.52 3.60
CA GLY A 77 -12.22 5.98 2.31
C GLY A 77 -11.16 5.97 1.21
N VAL A 78 -9.88 5.91 1.56
CA VAL A 78 -8.75 5.76 0.61
C VAL A 78 -8.70 4.33 0.11
N CYS A 79 -8.57 3.33 1.00
CA CYS A 79 -8.67 1.92 0.66
C CYS A 79 -10.15 1.50 0.56
N THR A 80 -10.91 2.22 -0.23
CA THR A 80 -12.37 2.09 -0.30
C THR A 80 -12.80 0.68 -0.67
N GLY A 81 -13.77 0.12 0.04
CA GLY A 81 -14.25 -1.23 -0.20
C GLY A 81 -13.44 -2.37 0.43
N CYS A 82 -12.16 -2.18 0.79
CA CYS A 82 -11.34 -3.25 1.39
C CYS A 82 -11.99 -3.87 2.63
N HIS A 83 -12.41 -3.02 3.57
CA HIS A 83 -13.02 -3.49 4.82
C HIS A 83 -14.41 -4.08 4.58
N ALA A 84 -15.17 -3.56 3.61
CA ALA A 84 -16.45 -4.13 3.23
C ALA A 84 -16.29 -5.53 2.63
N LEU A 85 -15.33 -5.69 1.69
CA LEU A 85 -15.02 -6.99 1.09
C LEU A 85 -14.58 -8.01 2.14
N ALA A 86 -13.71 -7.62 3.06
CA ALA A 86 -13.29 -8.48 4.17
C ALA A 86 -14.48 -8.89 5.05
N SER A 87 -15.38 -7.94 5.34
CA SER A 87 -16.58 -8.20 6.15
C SER A 87 -17.54 -9.17 5.47
N VAL A 88 -17.89 -8.97 4.19
CA VAL A 88 -18.80 -9.88 3.50
C VAL A 88 -18.20 -11.27 3.37
N ARG A 89 -16.90 -11.39 3.06
CA ARG A 89 -16.19 -12.68 2.99
C ARG A 89 -16.19 -13.40 4.34
N ALA A 90 -15.95 -12.70 5.44
CA ALA A 90 -15.98 -13.29 6.78
C ALA A 90 -17.39 -13.84 7.13
N VAL A 91 -18.44 -13.12 6.78
CA VAL A 91 -19.82 -13.57 7.02
C VAL A 91 -20.19 -14.74 6.12
N GLU A 92 -19.82 -14.70 4.85
CA GLU A 92 -20.03 -15.78 3.88
C GLU A 92 -19.33 -17.07 4.33
N ASP A 93 -18.09 -16.96 4.80
CA ASP A 93 -17.34 -18.09 5.35
C ASP A 93 -18.04 -18.68 6.58
N ALA A 94 -18.46 -17.84 7.52
CA ALA A 94 -19.15 -18.27 8.72
C ALA A 94 -20.51 -18.95 8.45
N LEU A 95 -21.18 -18.57 7.36
CA LEU A 95 -22.48 -19.10 6.96
C LEU A 95 -22.39 -20.23 5.90
N GLY A 96 -21.19 -20.48 5.37
CA GLY A 96 -20.98 -21.45 4.29
C GLY A 96 -21.65 -21.03 2.98
N ILE A 97 -21.68 -19.74 2.68
CA ILE A 97 -22.32 -19.20 1.48
C ILE A 97 -21.35 -19.22 0.31
N GLU A 98 -21.73 -19.86 -0.78
CA GLU A 98 -21.05 -19.74 -2.07
C GLU A 98 -21.69 -18.62 -2.89
N ILE A 99 -20.87 -17.71 -3.41
CA ILE A 99 -21.35 -16.60 -4.23
C ILE A 99 -21.44 -17.01 -5.71
N PRO A 100 -22.38 -16.44 -6.50
CA PRO A 100 -22.43 -16.64 -7.93
C PRO A 100 -21.11 -16.22 -8.61
N TYR A 101 -20.73 -16.94 -9.66
CA TYR A 101 -19.45 -16.67 -10.37
C TYR A 101 -19.37 -15.23 -10.90
N ASN A 102 -20.44 -14.69 -11.49
CA ASN A 102 -20.45 -13.29 -11.93
C ASN A 102 -20.29 -12.29 -10.79
N ALA A 103 -20.78 -12.60 -9.60
CA ALA A 103 -20.54 -11.76 -8.42
C ALA A 103 -19.07 -11.79 -8.00
N HIS A 104 -18.44 -12.97 -8.11
CA HIS A 104 -17.00 -13.10 -7.88
C HIS A 104 -16.21 -12.26 -8.88
N LEU A 105 -16.49 -12.36 -10.17
CA LEU A 105 -15.85 -11.56 -11.21
C LEU A 105 -15.95 -10.05 -10.92
N ILE A 106 -17.14 -9.57 -10.59
CA ILE A 106 -17.37 -8.14 -10.28
C ILE A 106 -16.56 -7.71 -9.04
N ARG A 107 -16.51 -8.54 -8.00
CA ARG A 107 -15.71 -8.24 -6.79
C ARG A 107 -14.22 -8.17 -7.10
N GLU A 108 -13.71 -9.08 -7.92
CA GLU A 108 -12.31 -9.08 -8.35
C GLU A 108 -11.99 -7.85 -9.23
N MET A 109 -12.89 -7.47 -10.14
CA MET A 109 -12.77 -6.23 -10.91
C MET A 109 -12.70 -5.00 -10.00
N MET A 110 -13.55 -4.93 -8.97
CA MET A 110 -13.52 -3.84 -8.00
C MET A 110 -12.23 -3.85 -7.17
N ALA A 111 -11.79 -5.03 -6.73
CA ALA A 111 -10.57 -5.17 -5.94
C ALA A 111 -9.31 -4.79 -6.74
N LYS A 112 -9.18 -5.27 -7.98
CA LYS A 112 -8.05 -4.94 -8.86
C LYS A 112 -8.06 -3.46 -9.28
N THR A 113 -9.25 -2.88 -9.55
CA THR A 113 -9.37 -1.44 -9.80
C THR A 113 -8.87 -0.62 -8.62
N LEU A 114 -9.27 -0.99 -7.40
CA LEU A 114 -8.76 -0.35 -6.20
C LEU A 114 -7.24 -0.47 -6.10
N GLN A 115 -6.71 -1.66 -6.37
CA GLN A 115 -5.27 -1.91 -6.26
C GLN A 115 -4.47 -1.01 -7.22
N VAL A 116 -4.90 -0.92 -8.49
CA VAL A 116 -4.25 -0.02 -9.47
C VAL A 116 -4.36 1.44 -9.03
N HIS A 117 -5.56 1.87 -8.64
CA HIS A 117 -5.81 3.23 -8.18
C HIS A 117 -4.92 3.57 -6.97
N ASP A 118 -4.96 2.74 -5.94
CA ASP A 118 -4.24 3.01 -4.69
C ASP A 118 -2.72 2.96 -4.86
N HIS A 119 -2.21 2.10 -5.72
CA HIS A 119 -0.78 2.06 -6.01
C HIS A 119 -0.30 3.32 -6.74
N VAL A 120 -1.08 3.83 -7.70
CA VAL A 120 -0.80 5.09 -8.39
C VAL A 120 -0.86 6.26 -7.42
N VAL A 121 -1.94 6.35 -6.63
CA VAL A 121 -2.10 7.41 -5.61
C VAL A 121 -0.99 7.34 -4.57
N HIS A 122 -0.63 6.13 -4.10
CA HIS A 122 0.44 5.97 -3.13
C HIS A 122 1.76 6.51 -3.65
N PHE A 123 2.16 6.12 -4.86
CA PHE A 123 3.44 6.58 -5.40
C PHE A 123 3.44 8.10 -5.62
N TYR A 124 2.49 8.64 -6.37
CA TYR A 124 2.52 10.05 -6.74
C TYR A 124 2.14 10.98 -5.59
N HIS A 125 1.07 10.69 -4.84
CA HIS A 125 0.52 11.64 -3.89
C HIS A 125 0.97 11.44 -2.45
N LEU A 126 1.46 10.24 -2.10
CA LEU A 126 1.96 9.93 -0.78
C LEU A 126 3.49 9.81 -0.72
N HIS A 127 4.13 9.33 -1.77
CA HIS A 127 5.56 8.96 -1.73
C HIS A 127 6.46 9.84 -2.60
N ALA A 128 5.98 10.37 -3.73
CA ALA A 128 6.83 11.06 -4.71
C ALA A 128 7.59 12.26 -4.10
N LEU A 129 6.98 13.00 -3.19
CA LEU A 129 7.60 14.16 -2.55
C LEU A 129 8.78 13.82 -1.62
N ASP A 130 9.02 12.56 -1.34
CA ASP A 130 10.23 12.11 -0.65
C ASP A 130 11.46 12.06 -1.60
N TRP A 131 11.22 12.03 -2.91
CA TRP A 131 12.21 11.91 -3.96
C TRP A 131 12.33 13.15 -4.83
N VAL A 132 11.23 13.88 -5.02
CA VAL A 132 11.03 14.96 -5.99
C VAL A 132 10.99 16.30 -5.29
N ASN A 133 11.75 17.27 -5.83
CA ASN A 133 11.76 18.64 -5.37
C ASN A 133 10.97 19.56 -6.32
N PRO A 134 9.71 19.89 -6.04
CA PRO A 134 8.89 20.72 -6.93
C PRO A 134 9.46 22.13 -7.16
N VAL A 135 10.17 22.70 -6.18
CA VAL A 135 10.76 24.04 -6.34
C VAL A 135 11.97 24.00 -7.27
N ASN A 136 12.75 22.91 -7.25
CA ASN A 136 13.87 22.72 -8.15
C ASN A 136 13.42 22.54 -9.62
N ALA A 137 12.22 21.99 -9.84
CA ALA A 137 11.61 21.86 -11.17
C ALA A 137 11.47 23.23 -11.93
N LEU A 138 11.42 24.35 -11.20
CA LEU A 138 11.38 25.69 -11.81
C LEU A 138 12.66 26.05 -12.57
N LYS A 139 13.77 25.37 -12.32
CA LYS A 139 15.06 25.56 -12.99
C LYS A 139 15.22 24.73 -14.27
N ALA A 140 14.28 23.80 -14.51
CA ALA A 140 14.37 22.87 -15.62
C ALA A 140 14.28 23.55 -16.98
N ASP A 141 14.98 23.01 -17.96
CA ASP A 141 14.74 23.31 -19.38
C ASP A 141 13.63 22.39 -19.90
N PRO A 142 12.49 22.93 -20.38
CA PRO A 142 11.39 22.12 -20.92
C PRO A 142 11.77 21.27 -22.14
N VAL A 143 12.76 21.69 -22.95
CA VAL A 143 13.23 20.90 -24.08
C VAL A 143 14.02 19.70 -23.59
N ALA A 144 14.95 19.90 -22.66
CA ALA A 144 15.71 18.81 -22.05
C ALA A 144 14.81 17.87 -21.25
N THR A 145 13.77 18.40 -20.57
CA THR A 145 12.74 17.58 -19.89
C THR A 145 11.99 16.68 -20.87
N SER A 146 11.60 17.24 -22.03
CA SER A 146 10.96 16.46 -23.09
C SER A 146 11.87 15.34 -23.62
N GLN A 147 13.14 15.61 -23.82
CA GLN A 147 14.12 14.60 -24.23
C GLN A 147 14.32 13.51 -23.19
N LEU A 148 14.39 13.90 -21.90
CA LEU A 148 14.46 12.95 -20.79
C LEU A 148 13.24 12.02 -20.77
N GLN A 149 12.04 12.60 -20.86
CA GLN A 149 10.81 11.78 -20.88
C GLN A 149 10.77 10.84 -22.07
N GLN A 150 11.18 11.28 -23.26
CA GLN A 150 11.22 10.41 -24.44
C GLN A 150 12.19 9.24 -24.26
N ALA A 151 13.28 9.43 -23.51
CA ALA A 151 14.22 8.36 -23.17
C ALA A 151 13.68 7.40 -22.10
N VAL A 152 12.96 7.93 -21.11
CA VAL A 152 12.43 7.15 -19.98
C VAL A 152 11.10 6.48 -20.35
N SER A 153 10.21 7.23 -20.98
CA SER A 153 8.80 6.86 -21.28
C SER A 153 8.46 7.16 -22.76
N PRO A 154 9.07 6.44 -23.72
CA PRO A 154 8.94 6.77 -25.15
C PRO A 154 7.52 6.66 -25.71
N HIS A 155 6.65 5.90 -25.05
CA HIS A 155 5.27 5.68 -25.48
C HIS A 155 4.26 6.61 -24.82
N HIS A 156 4.72 7.52 -23.95
CA HIS A 156 3.81 8.47 -23.31
C HIS A 156 3.51 9.65 -24.26
N PRO A 157 2.23 9.92 -24.56
CA PRO A 157 1.87 10.91 -25.60
C PRO A 157 2.10 12.37 -25.15
N LEU A 158 2.05 12.65 -23.85
CA LEU A 158 2.18 14.00 -23.31
C LEU A 158 3.65 14.32 -22.99
N SER A 159 4.46 14.53 -24.03
CA SER A 159 5.89 14.67 -23.91
C SER A 159 6.49 15.93 -24.59
N SER A 160 5.65 16.86 -25.07
CA SER A 160 6.14 18.02 -25.80
C SER A 160 6.79 19.07 -24.88
N PRO A 161 7.81 19.82 -25.36
CA PRO A 161 8.39 20.94 -24.61
C PRO A 161 7.36 21.99 -24.20
N GLY A 162 6.33 22.23 -25.03
CA GLY A 162 5.25 23.17 -24.72
C GLY A 162 4.44 22.73 -23.52
N TYR A 163 4.14 21.44 -23.42
CA TYR A 163 3.44 20.85 -22.28
C TYR A 163 4.21 21.04 -20.97
N PHE A 164 5.49 20.72 -20.96
CA PHE A 164 6.34 20.94 -19.79
C PHE A 164 6.47 22.41 -19.42
N LYS A 165 6.52 23.30 -20.41
CA LYS A 165 6.55 24.75 -20.18
C LYS A 165 5.26 25.24 -19.52
N ASP A 166 4.12 24.72 -19.92
CA ASP A 166 2.83 25.07 -19.31
C ASP A 166 2.74 24.60 -17.87
N VAL A 167 3.16 23.38 -17.59
CA VAL A 167 3.24 22.86 -16.21
C VAL A 167 4.19 23.70 -15.36
N GLN A 168 5.38 24.02 -15.87
CA GLN A 168 6.37 24.85 -15.19
C GLN A 168 5.79 26.26 -14.86
N ASN A 169 5.07 26.85 -15.79
CA ASN A 169 4.41 28.16 -15.59
C ASN A 169 3.31 28.09 -14.53
N ARG A 170 2.52 27.02 -14.50
CA ARG A 170 1.51 26.78 -13.44
C ARG A 170 2.19 26.62 -12.08
N LEU A 171 3.22 25.82 -12.01
CA LEU A 171 4.01 25.60 -10.80
C LEU A 171 4.65 26.90 -10.30
N LYS A 172 5.21 27.71 -11.21
CA LYS A 172 5.80 29.01 -10.87
C LYS A 172 4.77 29.94 -10.19
N LYS A 173 3.57 30.08 -10.77
CA LYS A 173 2.49 30.88 -10.16
C LYS A 173 2.11 30.38 -8.77
N PHE A 174 2.09 29.07 -8.60
CA PHE A 174 1.78 28.45 -7.31
C PHE A 174 2.86 28.74 -6.27
N VAL A 175 4.14 28.59 -6.63
CA VAL A 175 5.28 28.91 -5.75
C VAL A 175 5.30 30.42 -5.39
N GLU A 176 5.08 31.32 -6.37
CA GLU A 176 5.04 32.77 -6.16
C GLU A 176 3.88 33.22 -5.29
N SER A 177 2.79 32.45 -5.21
CA SER A 177 1.67 32.75 -4.30
C SER A 177 2.02 32.56 -2.83
N GLY A 178 3.13 31.91 -2.51
CA GLY A 178 3.54 31.55 -1.15
C GLY A 178 2.74 30.40 -0.51
N GLN A 179 1.79 29.83 -1.25
CA GLN A 179 0.89 28.77 -0.77
C GLN A 179 1.41 27.37 -1.16
N LEU A 180 2.68 27.09 -0.91
CA LEU A 180 3.27 25.82 -1.32
C LEU A 180 2.64 24.59 -0.66
N GLY A 181 2.05 24.75 0.52
CA GLY A 181 1.39 23.65 1.22
C GLY A 181 2.26 22.39 1.28
N ILE A 182 1.71 21.29 0.78
CA ILE A 182 2.38 20.00 0.74
C ILE A 182 3.61 19.94 -0.18
N PHE A 183 3.75 20.87 -1.12
CA PHE A 183 4.92 20.97 -2.01
C PHE A 183 6.07 21.76 -1.40
N LYS A 184 5.92 22.29 -0.20
CA LYS A 184 7.00 22.98 0.48
C LYS A 184 8.03 21.95 0.95
N ASN A 185 9.22 21.97 0.37
CA ASN A 185 10.32 21.08 0.77
C ASN A 185 10.76 21.28 2.23
N GLY A 186 10.38 22.39 2.84
CA GLY A 186 10.59 22.64 4.24
C GLY A 186 9.93 21.63 5.20
N TYR A 187 9.08 20.74 4.71
CA TYR A 187 8.65 19.59 5.48
C TYR A 187 9.83 18.76 5.97
N TRP A 188 10.83 18.64 5.12
CA TRP A 188 11.98 17.80 5.38
C TRP A 188 13.28 18.59 5.39
N ASP A 189 13.29 19.76 4.75
CA ASP A 189 14.50 20.52 4.46
C ASP A 189 15.65 19.58 4.07
N ASN A 190 15.32 18.63 3.16
CA ASN A 190 16.07 17.41 2.97
C ASN A 190 17.22 17.63 1.96
N PRO A 191 18.48 17.65 2.42
CA PRO A 191 19.62 17.81 1.53
C PRO A 191 19.87 16.58 0.63
N ALA A 192 19.13 15.50 0.84
CA ALA A 192 19.34 14.24 0.13
C ALA A 192 18.60 14.15 -1.21
N TYR A 193 17.85 15.16 -1.64
CA TYR A 193 17.26 15.19 -2.97
C TYR A 193 18.34 15.10 -4.07
N LYS A 194 18.15 14.18 -5.04
CA LYS A 194 19.16 13.84 -6.04
C LYS A 194 18.73 14.05 -7.49
N LEU A 195 17.45 14.31 -7.75
CA LEU A 195 16.96 14.48 -9.10
C LEU A 195 17.50 15.75 -9.74
N SER A 196 17.73 15.70 -11.04
CA SER A 196 17.98 16.92 -11.83
C SER A 196 16.71 17.76 -11.91
N PRO A 197 16.81 19.07 -12.20
CA PRO A 197 15.63 19.93 -12.40
C PRO A 197 14.66 19.36 -13.44
N GLU A 198 15.16 18.74 -14.52
CA GLU A 198 14.37 18.14 -15.58
C GLU A 198 13.61 16.90 -15.08
N ALA A 199 14.27 16.04 -14.29
CA ALA A 199 13.62 14.90 -13.66
C ALA A 199 12.57 15.32 -12.64
N ASP A 200 12.84 16.38 -11.86
CA ASP A 200 11.85 16.96 -10.94
C ASP A 200 10.64 17.52 -11.72
N LEU A 201 10.84 18.23 -12.84
CA LEU A 201 9.75 18.75 -13.66
C LEU A 201 8.93 17.61 -14.30
N MET A 202 9.57 16.59 -14.81
CA MET A 202 8.91 15.39 -15.35
C MET A 202 8.04 14.72 -14.28
N ALA A 203 8.60 14.46 -13.11
CA ALA A 203 7.88 13.81 -12.01
C ALA A 203 6.73 14.65 -11.46
N VAL A 204 6.88 15.98 -11.35
CA VAL A 204 5.77 16.89 -10.98
C VAL A 204 4.67 16.88 -12.04
N THR A 205 5.02 16.79 -13.31
CA THR A 205 4.06 16.70 -14.40
C THR A 205 3.23 15.42 -14.29
N HIS A 206 3.88 14.29 -14.09
CA HIS A 206 3.20 13.00 -13.92
C HIS A 206 2.41 12.91 -12.61
N TYR A 207 2.84 13.59 -11.55
CA TYR A 207 2.03 13.78 -10.33
C TYR A 207 0.67 14.42 -10.64
N LEU A 208 0.66 15.48 -11.46
CA LEU A 208 -0.58 16.17 -11.85
C LEU A 208 -1.45 15.31 -12.79
N GLU A 209 -0.83 14.55 -13.69
CA GLU A 209 -1.55 13.59 -14.54
C GLU A 209 -2.20 12.47 -13.71
N ALA A 210 -1.47 11.90 -12.75
CA ALA A 210 -2.00 10.90 -11.84
C ALA A 210 -3.19 11.44 -11.03
N LEU A 211 -3.13 12.71 -10.62
CA LEU A 211 -4.23 13.38 -9.91
C LEU A 211 -5.50 13.49 -10.78
N ASP A 212 -5.33 13.69 -12.08
CA ASP A 212 -6.46 13.73 -13.01
C ASP A 212 -6.97 12.31 -13.37
N LEU A 213 -6.08 11.34 -13.54
CA LEU A 213 -6.44 9.99 -13.94
C LEU A 213 -7.10 9.17 -12.83
N GLN A 214 -6.67 9.36 -11.57
CA GLN A 214 -7.21 8.60 -10.45
C GLN A 214 -8.74 8.71 -10.33
N LYS A 215 -9.32 9.86 -10.65
CA LYS A 215 -10.79 10.04 -10.66
C LYS A 215 -11.49 9.29 -11.80
N GLU A 216 -10.78 9.00 -12.88
CA GLU A 216 -11.31 8.19 -13.99
C GLU A 216 -11.31 6.70 -13.64
N PHE A 217 -10.26 6.22 -13.00
CA PHE A 217 -10.13 4.81 -12.60
C PHE A 217 -11.25 4.39 -11.65
N VAL A 218 -11.57 5.19 -10.65
CA VAL A 218 -12.60 4.87 -9.64
C VAL A 218 -14.03 4.86 -10.19
N LYS A 219 -14.26 5.30 -11.42
CA LYS A 219 -15.56 5.18 -12.08
C LYS A 219 -16.00 3.72 -12.27
N VAL A 220 -15.04 2.80 -12.34
CA VAL A 220 -15.32 1.35 -12.34
C VAL A 220 -16.09 0.95 -11.08
N HIS A 221 -15.69 1.44 -9.92
CA HIS A 221 -16.43 1.23 -8.66
C HIS A 221 -17.84 1.80 -8.71
N THR A 222 -18.05 2.93 -9.40
CA THR A 222 -19.38 3.52 -9.56
C THR A 222 -20.28 2.66 -10.44
N ILE A 223 -19.72 2.04 -11.48
CA ILE A 223 -20.47 1.12 -12.34
C ILE A 223 -20.92 -0.13 -11.56
N PHE A 224 -20.02 -0.76 -10.81
CA PHE A 224 -20.29 -2.02 -10.13
C PHE A 224 -20.89 -1.85 -8.73
N GLY A 225 -20.47 -0.84 -8.00
CA GLY A 225 -20.86 -0.60 -6.59
C GLY A 225 -21.75 0.63 -6.38
N GLY A 226 -22.11 1.35 -7.46
CA GLY A 226 -23.02 2.50 -7.43
C GLY A 226 -22.41 3.82 -6.99
N LYS A 227 -21.23 3.83 -6.41
CA LYS A 227 -20.53 5.04 -5.96
C LYS A 227 -19.04 4.79 -5.68
N ASN A 228 -18.28 5.88 -5.57
CA ASN A 228 -16.95 5.95 -5.00
C ASN A 228 -16.80 7.29 -4.26
N PRO A 229 -16.25 7.36 -3.03
CA PRO A 229 -15.81 6.24 -2.21
C PRO A 229 -16.98 5.43 -1.62
N HIS A 230 -16.63 4.31 -0.98
CA HIS A 230 -17.54 3.40 -0.29
C HIS A 230 -18.59 2.75 -1.22
N PRO A 231 -18.12 1.99 -2.24
CA PRO A 231 -19.03 1.23 -3.11
C PRO A 231 -19.83 0.22 -2.31
N ASN A 232 -21.07 -0.06 -2.75
CA ASN A 232 -21.91 -0.99 -2.02
C ASN A 232 -21.44 -2.44 -2.21
N TYR A 233 -21.58 -3.22 -1.15
CA TYR A 233 -21.36 -4.66 -1.11
C TYR A 233 -22.65 -5.37 -0.64
N LEU A 234 -22.68 -6.68 -0.81
CA LEU A 234 -23.80 -7.52 -0.40
C LEU A 234 -23.26 -8.90 -0.01
N VAL A 235 -23.66 -9.39 1.17
CA VAL A 235 -23.38 -10.77 1.58
C VAL A 235 -24.12 -11.74 0.62
N GLY A 236 -23.37 -12.68 0.05
CA GLY A 236 -23.90 -13.64 -0.92
C GLY A 236 -23.84 -13.17 -2.38
N GLY A 237 -23.25 -12.01 -2.68
CA GLY A 237 -23.14 -11.52 -4.06
C GLY A 237 -22.67 -10.09 -4.19
N VAL A 238 -23.26 -9.37 -5.13
CA VAL A 238 -23.02 -7.94 -5.39
C VAL A 238 -24.33 -7.22 -5.66
N PRO A 239 -24.48 -5.95 -5.28
CA PRO A 239 -25.67 -5.16 -5.58
C PRO A 239 -25.63 -4.58 -7.01
N CYS A 240 -25.29 -5.40 -7.98
CA CYS A 240 -25.13 -5.01 -9.38
C CYS A 240 -26.00 -5.93 -10.25
N ALA A 241 -27.13 -5.44 -10.72
CA ALA A 241 -27.95 -6.17 -11.67
C ALA A 241 -27.25 -6.26 -13.02
N ILE A 242 -27.42 -7.36 -13.73
CA ILE A 242 -26.85 -7.60 -15.06
C ILE A 242 -28.00 -7.75 -16.04
N ASN A 243 -28.02 -6.92 -17.07
CA ASN A 243 -28.91 -7.05 -18.23
C ASN A 243 -28.18 -6.49 -19.44
N MET A 244 -27.56 -7.36 -20.21
CA MET A 244 -26.71 -6.98 -21.35
C MET A 244 -27.45 -6.27 -22.47
N ASP A 245 -28.75 -6.52 -22.61
CA ASP A 245 -29.64 -5.91 -23.62
C ASP A 245 -30.38 -4.67 -23.08
N GLY A 246 -30.14 -4.31 -21.80
CA GLY A 246 -30.79 -3.18 -21.16
C GLY A 246 -30.27 -1.84 -21.68
N ASP A 247 -31.19 -0.87 -21.78
CA ASP A 247 -30.82 0.52 -22.08
C ASP A 247 -30.33 1.26 -20.85
N MET A 248 -29.81 2.48 -21.04
CA MET A 248 -29.29 3.35 -19.95
C MET A 248 -30.40 3.98 -19.10
N SER A 249 -31.67 3.72 -19.43
CA SER A 249 -32.80 4.23 -18.67
C SER A 249 -32.97 3.47 -17.36
N ALA A 250 -33.36 4.15 -16.34
CA ALA A 250 -33.77 3.73 -15.01
C ALA A 250 -33.17 2.46 -14.37
N GLY A 251 -32.51 2.63 -13.24
CA GLY A 251 -31.98 1.55 -12.40
C GLY A 251 -30.76 0.82 -12.97
N ALA A 252 -30.41 1.18 -14.13
CA ALA A 252 -29.27 0.91 -14.98
C ALA A 252 -28.44 -0.30 -14.56
N PRO A 253 -28.83 -1.52 -14.97
CA PRO A 253 -28.02 -2.71 -14.80
C PRO A 253 -26.70 -2.58 -15.58
N LEU A 254 -25.74 -3.46 -15.28
CA LEU A 254 -24.58 -3.65 -16.11
C LEU A 254 -25.05 -4.13 -17.51
N ASN A 255 -24.75 -3.34 -18.50
CA ASN A 255 -25.07 -3.63 -19.90
C ASN A 255 -23.81 -3.50 -20.78
N MET A 256 -23.91 -3.76 -22.09
CA MET A 256 -22.75 -3.68 -22.99
C MET A 256 -22.12 -2.30 -23.07
N GLU A 257 -22.87 -1.22 -22.96
CA GLU A 257 -22.34 0.15 -22.99
C GLU A 257 -21.48 0.42 -21.75
N ARG A 258 -21.96 0.04 -20.56
CA ARG A 258 -21.21 0.16 -19.30
C ARG A 258 -19.98 -0.75 -19.26
N LEU A 259 -20.10 -1.95 -19.82
CA LEU A 259 -18.98 -2.87 -19.93
C LEU A 259 -17.88 -2.30 -20.84
N ASN A 260 -18.26 -1.73 -21.99
CA ASN A 260 -17.31 -1.04 -22.86
C ASN A 260 -16.67 0.17 -22.19
N PHE A 261 -17.42 0.92 -21.38
CA PHE A 261 -16.86 2.02 -20.57
C PHE A 261 -15.82 1.51 -19.57
N VAL A 262 -16.10 0.41 -18.86
CA VAL A 262 -15.14 -0.22 -17.96
C VAL A 262 -13.87 -0.65 -18.71
N LEU A 263 -14.04 -1.28 -19.89
CA LEU A 263 -12.93 -1.70 -20.73
C LEU A 263 -12.01 -0.54 -21.12
N GLU A 264 -12.58 0.61 -21.48
CA GLU A 264 -11.77 1.80 -21.80
C GLU A 264 -11.01 2.32 -20.56
N ARG A 265 -11.60 2.27 -19.36
CA ARG A 265 -10.89 2.63 -18.13
C ARG A 265 -9.74 1.67 -17.82
N ILE A 266 -9.91 0.37 -18.06
CA ILE A 266 -8.83 -0.61 -17.89
C ILE A 266 -7.68 -0.31 -18.85
N LYS A 267 -7.95 -0.02 -20.10
CA LYS A 267 -6.90 0.36 -21.08
C LYS A 267 -6.14 1.63 -20.66
N GLU A 268 -6.84 2.60 -20.09
CA GLU A 268 -6.19 3.79 -19.53
C GLU A 268 -5.29 3.47 -18.34
N MET A 269 -5.72 2.57 -17.44
CA MET A 269 -4.91 2.08 -16.33
C MET A 269 -3.65 1.40 -16.85
N GLN A 270 -3.80 0.46 -17.81
CA GLN A 270 -2.67 -0.23 -18.43
C GLN A 270 -1.68 0.75 -19.07
N ALA A 271 -2.19 1.70 -19.84
CA ALA A 271 -1.35 2.67 -20.55
C ALA A 271 -0.57 3.56 -19.56
N PHE A 272 -1.22 4.06 -18.51
CA PHE A 272 -0.55 4.90 -17.52
C PHE A 272 0.48 4.13 -16.70
N VAL A 273 0.12 2.95 -16.22
CA VAL A 273 1.03 2.13 -15.40
C VAL A 273 2.27 1.73 -16.20
N LYS A 274 2.09 1.23 -17.42
CA LYS A 274 3.20 0.74 -18.27
C LYS A 274 4.06 1.86 -18.83
N ASN A 275 3.46 2.96 -19.23
CA ASN A 275 4.17 4.02 -19.96
C ASN A 275 4.63 5.19 -19.09
N VAL A 276 4.14 5.29 -17.85
CA VAL A 276 4.46 6.42 -16.95
C VAL A 276 4.91 5.92 -15.58
N TYR A 277 4.08 5.19 -14.87
CA TYR A 277 4.31 4.87 -13.48
C TYR A 277 5.56 3.98 -13.27
N ILE A 278 5.66 2.83 -13.94
CA ILE A 278 6.83 1.94 -13.82
C ILE A 278 8.11 2.63 -14.33
N PRO A 279 8.12 3.29 -15.50
CA PRO A 279 9.26 4.06 -15.94
C PRO A 279 9.73 5.12 -14.94
N ASP A 280 8.82 5.86 -14.33
CA ASP A 280 9.15 6.85 -13.29
C ASP A 280 9.82 6.23 -12.08
N VAL A 281 9.27 5.13 -11.57
CA VAL A 281 9.86 4.41 -10.43
C VAL A 281 11.28 3.98 -10.73
N ILE A 282 11.53 3.39 -11.91
CA ILE A 282 12.85 2.90 -12.30
C ILE A 282 13.82 4.07 -12.52
N ALA A 283 13.36 5.14 -13.18
CA ALA A 283 14.17 6.33 -13.41
C ALA A 283 14.57 7.01 -12.09
N ILE A 284 13.62 7.25 -11.19
CA ILE A 284 13.89 7.81 -9.86
C ILE A 284 14.86 6.89 -9.09
N ALA A 285 14.62 5.59 -9.10
CA ALA A 285 15.49 4.61 -8.45
C ALA A 285 16.95 4.72 -8.91
N SER A 286 17.18 4.99 -10.18
CA SER A 286 18.54 5.12 -10.73
C SER A 286 19.34 6.28 -10.14
N PHE A 287 18.69 7.39 -9.78
CA PHE A 287 19.31 8.51 -9.07
C PHE A 287 19.62 8.19 -7.60
N TYR A 288 18.85 7.28 -7.00
CA TYR A 288 18.95 6.89 -5.59
C TYR A 288 19.53 5.48 -5.39
N LYS A 289 20.32 4.99 -6.33
CA LYS A 289 20.91 3.64 -6.30
C LYS A 289 21.72 3.32 -5.04
N ASP A 290 22.30 4.32 -4.39
CA ASP A 290 23.00 4.19 -3.12
C ASP A 290 22.05 3.97 -1.90
N TRP A 291 20.74 4.05 -2.12
CA TRP A 291 19.71 3.73 -1.12
C TRP A 291 19.16 2.31 -1.27
N LEU A 292 19.82 1.47 -2.05
CA LEU A 292 19.53 0.04 -2.14
C LEU A 292 20.06 -0.71 -0.91
N TYR A 293 19.45 -0.46 0.22
CA TYR A 293 19.73 -1.18 1.47
C TYR A 293 18.43 -1.56 2.15
N GLY A 294 18.44 -2.73 2.77
CA GLY A 294 17.28 -3.25 3.47
C GLY A 294 16.95 -2.44 4.73
N GLY A 295 15.68 -2.37 5.06
CA GLY A 295 15.17 -1.82 6.29
C GLY A 295 14.06 -2.70 6.84
N GLY A 296 13.66 -2.48 8.09
CA GLY A 296 12.67 -3.32 8.75
C GLY A 296 13.14 -4.79 8.79
N LEU A 297 12.28 -5.68 8.32
CA LEU A 297 12.60 -7.11 8.26
C LEU A 297 13.51 -7.50 7.08
N ALA A 298 13.77 -6.58 6.15
CA ALA A 298 14.72 -6.72 5.05
C ALA A 298 14.58 -8.05 4.27
N GLY A 299 13.35 -8.54 4.07
CA GLY A 299 13.07 -9.81 3.39
C GLY A 299 13.42 -11.06 4.21
N GLN A 300 13.74 -10.91 5.49
CA GLN A 300 14.01 -12.04 6.39
C GLN A 300 12.73 -12.81 6.77
N ALA A 301 11.61 -12.09 6.87
CA ALA A 301 10.33 -12.70 7.15
C ALA A 301 9.25 -11.97 6.34
N VAL A 302 8.62 -12.67 5.43
CA VAL A 302 7.51 -12.17 4.59
C VAL A 302 6.35 -13.15 4.63
N MET A 303 5.12 -12.64 4.53
CA MET A 303 3.93 -13.48 4.52
C MET A 303 2.82 -12.84 3.69
N ASP A 304 2.07 -13.68 2.99
CA ASP A 304 0.78 -13.36 2.39
C ASP A 304 -0.10 -14.61 2.38
N TYR A 305 -1.41 -14.42 2.42
CA TYR A 305 -2.36 -15.54 2.37
C TYR A 305 -2.93 -15.80 0.96
N GLY A 306 -2.33 -15.18 -0.05
CA GLY A 306 -2.71 -15.30 -1.45
C GLY A 306 -3.77 -14.30 -1.88
N ALA A 307 -3.80 -14.00 -3.17
CA ALA A 307 -4.68 -13.00 -3.74
C ALA A 307 -5.20 -13.39 -5.14
N TYR A 308 -6.37 -12.87 -5.44
CA TYR A 308 -7.02 -12.96 -6.76
C TYR A 308 -7.31 -14.40 -7.21
N PRO A 309 -8.08 -15.18 -6.43
CA PRO A 309 -8.47 -16.52 -6.85
C PRO A 309 -9.34 -16.44 -8.11
N THR A 310 -9.09 -17.32 -9.09
CA THR A 310 -9.92 -17.42 -10.30
C THR A 310 -11.22 -18.16 -10.06
N LYS A 311 -11.32 -18.88 -8.96
CA LYS A 311 -12.55 -19.55 -8.50
C LYS A 311 -12.93 -19.09 -7.10
N PRO A 312 -14.21 -18.78 -6.85
CA PRO A 312 -14.66 -18.35 -5.53
C PRO A 312 -14.27 -19.37 -4.44
N GLY A 313 -13.61 -18.89 -3.38
CA GLY A 313 -13.24 -19.72 -2.23
C GLY A 313 -12.13 -20.76 -2.44
N ASP A 314 -11.61 -20.91 -3.65
CA ASP A 314 -10.55 -21.88 -3.96
C ASP A 314 -9.17 -21.23 -3.99
N LYS A 315 -8.48 -21.27 -2.86
CA LYS A 315 -7.13 -20.72 -2.67
C LYS A 315 -6.08 -21.34 -3.60
N SER A 316 -6.29 -22.54 -4.11
CA SER A 316 -5.36 -23.18 -5.04
C SER A 316 -5.34 -22.48 -6.41
N THR A 317 -6.31 -21.61 -6.65
CA THR A 317 -6.44 -20.81 -7.86
C THR A 317 -6.00 -19.35 -7.69
N ASP A 318 -5.38 -19.01 -6.56
CA ASP A 318 -4.83 -17.68 -6.33
C ASP A 318 -3.79 -17.32 -7.40
N GLN A 319 -4.00 -16.22 -8.11
CA GLN A 319 -3.07 -15.75 -9.16
C GLN A 319 -1.74 -15.27 -8.56
N LEU A 320 -1.77 -14.71 -7.35
CA LEU A 320 -0.60 -14.47 -6.53
C LEU A 320 -0.65 -15.42 -5.33
N PRO A 321 0.15 -16.49 -5.35
CA PRO A 321 0.06 -17.54 -4.34
C PRO A 321 0.54 -17.07 -2.97
N GLY A 322 -0.16 -17.51 -1.93
CA GLY A 322 0.21 -17.23 -0.55
C GLY A 322 1.37 -18.09 -0.05
N GLY A 323 1.84 -17.77 1.15
CA GLY A 323 2.88 -18.47 1.85
C GLY A 323 3.60 -17.59 2.86
N ALA A 324 4.57 -18.16 3.56
CA ALA A 324 5.47 -17.45 4.44
C ALA A 324 6.92 -17.88 4.24
N ILE A 325 7.83 -16.93 4.26
CA ILE A 325 9.28 -17.14 4.26
C ILE A 325 9.81 -16.61 5.58
N ILE A 326 10.61 -17.41 6.28
CA ILE A 326 11.21 -17.04 7.56
C ILE A 326 12.73 -17.20 7.48
N ASN A 327 13.45 -16.41 8.26
CA ASN A 327 14.91 -16.42 8.35
C ASN A 327 15.61 -16.15 6.99
N GLY A 328 14.93 -15.45 6.11
CA GLY A 328 15.45 -15.12 4.77
C GLY A 328 15.69 -16.35 3.88
N ASN A 329 15.11 -17.49 4.18
CA ASN A 329 15.25 -18.69 3.37
C ASN A 329 14.25 -18.71 2.20
N TRP A 330 14.57 -18.01 1.12
CA TRP A 330 13.70 -17.91 -0.06
C TRP A 330 13.54 -19.25 -0.83
N ASN A 331 14.25 -20.31 -0.43
CA ASN A 331 14.08 -21.63 -1.02
C ASN A 331 13.00 -22.47 -0.31
N GLU A 332 12.41 -21.95 0.76
CA GLU A 332 11.42 -22.65 1.55
C GLU A 332 10.21 -21.73 1.81
N VAL A 333 9.08 -22.07 1.21
CA VAL A 333 7.81 -21.38 1.42
C VAL A 333 6.92 -22.24 2.29
N HIS A 334 6.59 -21.72 3.47
CA HIS A 334 5.67 -22.37 4.39
C HIS A 334 4.22 -22.09 4.01
N PRO A 335 3.31 -23.06 4.07
CA PRO A 335 1.89 -22.81 3.83
C PRO A 335 1.28 -21.95 4.94
N VAL A 336 0.40 -21.03 4.55
CA VAL A 336 -0.33 -20.14 5.46
C VAL A 336 -1.81 -20.50 5.45
N ASP A 337 -2.33 -20.82 6.63
CA ASP A 337 -3.75 -20.96 6.87
C ASP A 337 -4.22 -19.86 7.86
N PRO A 338 -4.93 -18.83 7.39
CA PRO A 338 -5.41 -17.77 8.27
C PRO A 338 -6.49 -18.22 9.26
N ARG A 339 -7.06 -19.43 9.10
CA ARG A 339 -8.06 -20.01 10.01
C ARG A 339 -7.42 -20.81 11.15
N ASP A 340 -6.14 -21.10 11.05
CA ASP A 340 -5.40 -21.85 12.08
C ASP A 340 -5.04 -20.91 13.24
N PRO A 341 -5.62 -21.11 14.45
CA PRO A 341 -5.38 -20.24 15.59
C PRO A 341 -3.94 -20.32 16.13
N GLU A 342 -3.17 -21.34 15.75
CA GLU A 342 -1.76 -21.42 16.10
C GLU A 342 -0.86 -20.65 15.11
N GLN A 343 -1.37 -20.38 13.90
CA GLN A 343 -0.63 -19.63 12.90
C GLN A 343 -0.82 -18.12 13.02
N VAL A 344 -2.04 -17.65 13.24
CA VAL A 344 -2.36 -16.21 13.30
C VAL A 344 -2.81 -15.84 14.69
N GLN A 345 -2.05 -14.97 15.33
CA GLN A 345 -2.32 -14.49 16.68
C GLN A 345 -2.11 -12.99 16.77
N GLU A 346 -2.96 -12.32 17.53
CA GLU A 346 -2.88 -10.90 17.86
C GLU A 346 -2.54 -10.73 19.33
N PHE A 347 -1.60 -9.84 19.64
CA PHE A 347 -1.15 -9.53 20.99
C PHE A 347 -1.60 -8.12 21.39
N VAL A 348 -1.99 -7.94 22.66
CA VAL A 348 -2.48 -6.68 23.20
C VAL A 348 -1.61 -6.10 24.31
N ALA A 349 -0.46 -6.68 24.58
CA ALA A 349 0.42 -6.25 25.69
C ALA A 349 0.70 -4.73 25.67
N HIS A 350 0.85 -4.13 24.49
CA HIS A 350 1.11 -2.69 24.30
C HIS A 350 -0.06 -1.93 23.65
N SER A 351 -1.21 -2.58 23.49
CA SER A 351 -2.40 -1.98 22.88
C SER A 351 -3.46 -1.68 23.93
N TRP A 352 -4.26 -0.62 23.73
CA TRP A 352 -5.34 -0.24 24.64
C TRP A 352 -6.56 -1.15 24.52
N TYR A 353 -6.29 -2.45 24.51
CA TYR A 353 -7.28 -3.51 24.58
C TYR A 353 -6.92 -4.46 25.70
N THR A 354 -7.88 -5.28 26.13
CA THR A 354 -7.63 -6.34 27.10
C THR A 354 -8.11 -7.68 26.56
N TYR A 355 -7.40 -8.73 26.99
CA TYR A 355 -7.77 -10.13 26.85
C TYR A 355 -7.91 -10.74 28.25
N GLU A 356 -8.48 -11.94 28.32
CA GLU A 356 -8.50 -12.73 29.55
C GLU A 356 -7.09 -13.03 30.07
N ASP A 357 -6.17 -13.36 29.16
CA ASP A 357 -4.75 -13.52 29.43
C ASP A 357 -3.93 -12.65 28.44
N GLU A 358 -3.45 -11.50 28.90
CA GLU A 358 -2.70 -10.55 28.06
C GLU A 358 -1.24 -11.00 27.81
N THR A 359 -0.80 -12.13 28.40
CA THR A 359 0.58 -12.63 28.23
C THR A 359 0.75 -13.46 26.95
N ARG A 360 -0.36 -13.83 26.28
CA ARG A 360 -0.36 -14.60 25.05
C ARG A 360 -1.17 -13.92 23.95
N GLY A 361 -0.93 -14.34 22.71
CA GLY A 361 -1.77 -13.97 21.58
C GLY A 361 -3.01 -14.85 21.46
N TYR A 362 -4.02 -14.32 20.82
CA TYR A 362 -5.24 -15.03 20.46
C TYR A 362 -5.53 -14.87 18.97
N HIS A 363 -6.11 -15.90 18.38
CA HIS A 363 -6.71 -15.76 17.06
C HIS A 363 -7.89 -14.76 17.12
N PRO A 364 -8.13 -13.96 16.04
CA PRO A 364 -9.23 -12.97 16.05
C PRO A 364 -10.60 -13.50 16.43
N TRP A 365 -10.89 -14.77 16.16
CA TRP A 365 -12.19 -15.37 16.56
C TRP A 365 -12.24 -15.90 18.01
N ASP A 366 -11.09 -16.10 18.67
CA ASP A 366 -11.02 -16.59 20.06
C ASP A 366 -10.87 -15.43 21.06
N GLY A 367 -10.23 -14.36 20.64
CA GLY A 367 -9.94 -13.22 21.51
C GLY A 367 -11.10 -12.24 21.58
N VAL A 368 -11.74 -12.12 22.74
CA VAL A 368 -12.70 -11.03 22.97
C VAL A 368 -11.94 -9.73 23.09
N THR A 369 -12.12 -8.85 22.11
CA THR A 369 -11.47 -7.54 22.09
C THR A 369 -12.29 -6.51 22.85
N GLU A 370 -11.83 -6.12 24.03
CA GLU A 370 -12.44 -5.06 24.83
C GLU A 370 -11.51 -3.85 24.89
N PRO A 371 -12.01 -2.64 24.52
CA PRO A 371 -11.24 -1.42 24.67
C PRO A 371 -10.89 -1.15 26.14
N LYS A 372 -9.62 -0.84 26.39
CA LYS A 372 -9.11 -0.46 27.71
C LYS A 372 -8.21 0.76 27.57
N TYR A 373 -8.82 1.92 27.54
CA TYR A 373 -8.09 3.18 27.44
C TYR A 373 -8.06 3.89 28.79
N GLU A 374 -6.86 4.28 29.19
CA GLU A 374 -6.63 5.17 30.33
C GLU A 374 -5.99 6.46 29.82
N LEU A 375 -6.63 7.59 30.09
CA LEU A 375 -6.15 8.89 29.63
C LEU A 375 -4.73 9.19 30.14
N GLY A 376 -3.79 9.35 29.20
CA GLY A 376 -2.37 9.57 29.50
C GLY A 376 -1.59 8.30 29.82
N ALA A 377 -2.20 7.11 29.78
CA ALA A 377 -1.48 5.86 29.89
C ALA A 377 -0.57 5.63 28.66
N GLY A 378 0.62 5.09 28.89
CA GLY A 378 1.58 4.82 27.83
C GLY A 378 2.32 6.06 27.30
N ALA A 379 2.30 7.17 28.04
CA ALA A 379 2.95 8.41 27.65
C ALA A 379 3.77 8.99 28.80
N LYS A 380 4.93 9.51 28.46
CA LYS A 380 5.73 10.35 29.37
C LYS A 380 5.38 11.82 29.11
N GLY A 381 4.94 12.51 30.12
CA GLY A 381 4.53 13.90 30.06
C GLY A 381 3.23 14.14 30.81
N ASP A 382 2.64 15.32 30.63
CA ASP A 382 1.33 15.59 31.16
C ASP A 382 0.23 15.13 30.17
N ARG A 383 -1.04 15.16 30.61
CA ARG A 383 -2.18 14.70 29.78
C ARG A 383 -2.44 15.54 28.54
N THR A 384 -1.81 16.71 28.43
CA THR A 384 -1.98 17.65 27.31
C THR A 384 -0.82 17.63 26.34
N HIS A 385 0.36 17.15 26.79
CA HIS A 385 1.59 17.13 25.97
C HIS A 385 2.34 15.81 26.17
N ILE A 386 2.04 14.86 25.31
CA ILE A 386 2.78 13.60 25.25
C ILE A 386 4.15 13.87 24.61
N LYS A 387 5.21 13.80 25.41
CA LYS A 387 6.58 14.01 24.93
C LYS A 387 7.15 12.77 24.26
N GLU A 388 6.98 11.63 24.91
CA GLU A 388 7.50 10.33 24.46
C GLU A 388 6.52 9.23 24.83
N LEU A 389 6.49 8.15 24.05
CA LEU A 389 5.77 6.93 24.39
C LEU A 389 6.51 6.18 25.52
N ASP A 390 5.75 5.49 26.35
CA ASP A 390 6.26 4.57 27.36
C ASP A 390 6.12 3.13 26.82
N GLU A 391 7.22 2.59 26.34
CA GLU A 391 7.27 1.26 25.74
C GLU A 391 7.02 0.12 26.76
N SER A 392 7.05 0.40 28.05
CA SER A 392 6.69 -0.55 29.09
C SER A 392 5.18 -0.66 29.36
N ALA A 393 4.41 0.25 28.77
CA ALA A 393 2.97 0.36 28.96
C ALA A 393 2.17 0.09 27.65
N LYS A 394 0.86 0.31 27.70
CA LYS A 394 -0.01 0.32 26.52
C LYS A 394 0.05 1.70 25.87
N TYR A 395 0.43 1.78 24.59
CA TYR A 395 0.66 3.06 23.91
C TYR A 395 0.03 3.16 22.52
N SER A 396 -0.75 2.18 22.09
CA SER A 396 -1.30 2.12 20.72
C SER A 396 -2.72 1.58 20.69
N TRP A 397 -3.52 2.02 19.71
CA TRP A 397 -4.78 1.40 19.34
C TRP A 397 -4.64 0.24 18.35
N ILE A 398 -3.42 -0.10 17.95
CA ILE A 398 -3.13 -1.21 17.04
C ILE A 398 -2.64 -2.40 17.86
N LYS A 399 -3.26 -3.56 17.65
CA LYS A 399 -2.75 -4.82 18.17
C LYS A 399 -1.49 -5.24 17.41
N SER A 400 -0.75 -6.20 17.95
CA SER A 400 0.46 -6.73 17.34
C SER A 400 0.22 -8.13 16.76
N PRO A 401 -0.13 -8.26 15.48
CA PRO A 401 -0.32 -9.58 14.87
C PRO A 401 1.02 -10.29 14.66
N ARG A 402 1.00 -11.62 14.73
CA ARG A 402 2.15 -12.50 14.50
C ARG A 402 1.71 -13.74 13.73
N TRP A 403 2.57 -14.22 12.86
CA TRP A 403 2.44 -15.53 12.23
C TRP A 403 3.36 -16.50 12.95
N ARG A 404 2.81 -17.53 13.62
CA ARG A 404 3.57 -18.48 14.45
C ARG A 404 4.59 -17.81 15.38
N GLY A 405 4.19 -16.70 15.98
CA GLY A 405 5.05 -15.87 16.85
C GLY A 405 6.03 -14.94 16.12
N HIS A 406 6.20 -15.06 14.82
CA HIS A 406 7.10 -14.20 14.03
C HIS A 406 6.42 -12.89 13.62
N ALA A 407 7.15 -11.78 13.74
CA ALA A 407 6.83 -10.58 13.00
C ALA A 407 7.14 -10.81 11.53
N VAL A 408 6.21 -10.48 10.63
CA VAL A 408 6.34 -10.69 9.20
C VAL A 408 6.00 -9.41 8.43
N GLU A 409 6.71 -9.17 7.34
CA GLU A 409 6.37 -8.11 6.40
C GLU A 409 5.28 -8.61 5.45
N VAL A 410 4.28 -7.77 5.23
CA VAL A 410 3.15 -8.04 4.34
C VAL A 410 3.03 -6.93 3.28
N GLY A 411 2.22 -7.15 2.26
CA GLY A 411 1.96 -6.17 1.21
C GLY A 411 2.66 -6.49 -0.12
N PRO A 412 2.79 -5.51 -1.04
CA PRO A 412 3.25 -5.77 -2.42
C PRO A 412 4.59 -6.48 -2.50
N LEU A 413 5.58 -6.08 -1.69
CA LEU A 413 6.88 -6.77 -1.70
C LEU A 413 6.76 -8.23 -1.28
N ALA A 414 6.00 -8.54 -0.22
CA ALA A 414 5.81 -9.90 0.25
C ALA A 414 5.14 -10.77 -0.83
N ARG A 415 4.06 -10.26 -1.45
CA ARG A 415 3.38 -10.96 -2.56
C ARG A 415 4.31 -11.22 -3.74
N TYR A 416 5.13 -10.22 -4.12
CA TYR A 416 6.06 -10.37 -5.24
C TYR A 416 7.20 -11.33 -4.95
N ILE A 417 7.78 -11.31 -3.75
CA ILE A 417 8.79 -12.30 -3.35
C ILE A 417 8.18 -13.71 -3.40
N LEU A 418 7.01 -13.89 -2.79
CA LEU A 418 6.33 -15.19 -2.73
C LEU A 418 5.94 -15.70 -4.13
N ALA A 419 5.37 -14.86 -4.96
CA ALA A 419 5.01 -15.22 -6.34
C ALA A 419 6.25 -15.53 -7.18
N TYR A 420 7.32 -14.75 -7.04
CA TYR A 420 8.58 -14.96 -7.75
C TYR A 420 9.21 -16.30 -7.43
N VAL A 421 9.34 -16.62 -6.13
CA VAL A 421 10.01 -17.89 -5.72
C VAL A 421 9.14 -19.13 -5.95
N GLN A 422 7.83 -18.96 -6.07
CA GLN A 422 6.89 -20.02 -6.44
C GLN A 422 6.72 -20.16 -7.96
N GLY A 423 7.46 -19.39 -8.75
CA GLY A 423 7.55 -19.58 -10.20
C GLY A 423 6.39 -18.98 -11.00
N VAL A 424 5.73 -17.91 -10.51
CA VAL A 424 4.75 -17.17 -11.29
C VAL A 424 5.49 -16.45 -12.42
N GLU A 425 5.38 -16.99 -13.63
CA GLU A 425 6.16 -16.57 -14.80
C GLU A 425 6.01 -15.08 -15.11
N TYR A 426 4.78 -14.57 -15.11
CA TYR A 426 4.51 -13.14 -15.33
C TYR A 426 5.27 -12.24 -14.33
N VAL A 427 5.26 -12.60 -13.05
CA VAL A 427 5.99 -11.85 -12.00
C VAL A 427 7.51 -11.93 -12.20
N GLN A 428 8.02 -13.10 -12.60
CA GLN A 428 9.45 -13.27 -12.90
C GLN A 428 9.86 -12.39 -14.07
N GLU A 429 9.10 -12.35 -15.16
CA GLU A 429 9.34 -11.49 -16.33
C GLU A 429 9.34 -10.00 -15.98
N GLN A 430 8.36 -9.56 -15.19
CA GLN A 430 8.28 -8.18 -14.72
C GLN A 430 9.52 -7.79 -13.90
N VAL A 431 9.93 -8.64 -12.96
CA VAL A 431 11.12 -8.38 -12.12
C VAL A 431 12.39 -8.36 -12.96
N HIS A 432 12.54 -9.30 -13.91
CA HIS A 432 13.71 -9.39 -14.77
C HIS A 432 13.83 -8.18 -15.70
N SER A 433 12.75 -7.78 -16.36
CA SER A 433 12.74 -6.64 -17.26
C SER A 433 13.01 -5.32 -16.53
N SER A 434 12.40 -5.15 -15.35
CA SER A 434 12.62 -3.98 -14.52
C SER A 434 14.04 -3.88 -13.99
N LEU A 435 14.64 -5.00 -13.59
CA LEU A 435 16.03 -5.06 -13.14
C LEU A 435 17.01 -4.74 -14.29
N ALA A 436 16.75 -5.27 -15.48
CA ALA A 436 17.54 -4.96 -16.67
C ALA A 436 17.49 -3.46 -16.99
N ARG A 437 16.30 -2.86 -16.96
CA ARG A 437 16.14 -1.41 -17.20
C ARG A 437 16.77 -0.56 -16.11
N PHE A 438 16.67 -0.98 -14.85
CA PHE A 438 17.36 -0.31 -13.74
C PHE A 438 18.88 -0.36 -13.92
N ASN A 439 19.44 -1.52 -14.26
CA ASN A 439 20.88 -1.67 -14.51
C ASN A 439 21.36 -0.73 -15.63
N GLU A 440 20.59 -0.64 -16.71
CA GLU A 440 20.90 0.27 -17.83
C GLU A 440 20.95 1.73 -17.37
N LEU A 441 19.94 2.20 -16.65
CA LEU A 441 19.85 3.60 -16.22
C LEU A 441 20.82 3.94 -15.07
N ALA A 442 21.03 3.02 -14.15
CA ALA A 442 21.85 3.22 -12.95
C ALA A 442 23.33 2.90 -13.18
N GLY A 443 23.68 2.24 -14.29
CA GLY A 443 25.03 1.73 -14.54
C GLY A 443 25.44 0.68 -13.50
N THR A 444 24.53 -0.29 -13.21
CA THR A 444 24.74 -1.40 -12.29
C THR A 444 24.67 -2.73 -13.02
N GLU A 445 25.08 -3.82 -12.38
CA GLU A 445 25.14 -5.16 -12.99
C GLU A 445 24.48 -6.23 -12.11
N PHE A 446 23.38 -5.89 -11.44
CA PHE A 446 22.64 -6.87 -10.66
C PHE A 446 22.06 -7.96 -11.56
N THR A 447 22.16 -9.20 -11.10
CA THR A 447 21.61 -10.36 -11.79
C THR A 447 20.25 -10.78 -11.19
N THR A 448 19.56 -11.66 -11.88
CA THR A 448 18.33 -12.28 -11.39
C THR A 448 18.57 -13.40 -10.37
N SER A 449 19.81 -13.54 -9.89
CA SER A 449 20.13 -14.48 -8.81
C SER A 449 19.41 -14.07 -7.52
N VAL A 450 18.98 -15.07 -6.74
CA VAL A 450 18.35 -14.83 -5.43
C VAL A 450 19.26 -13.96 -4.53
N ALA A 451 20.57 -14.09 -4.64
CA ALA A 451 21.53 -13.32 -3.86
C ALA A 451 21.46 -11.81 -4.19
N ASP A 452 21.32 -11.43 -5.46
CA ASP A 452 21.19 -10.04 -5.86
C ASP A 452 19.79 -9.52 -5.63
N LEU A 453 18.75 -10.31 -5.90
CA LEU A 453 17.38 -9.93 -5.60
C LEU A 453 17.15 -9.63 -4.11
N LYS A 454 17.79 -10.36 -3.21
CA LYS A 454 17.78 -10.08 -1.77
C LYS A 454 18.44 -8.75 -1.38
N LYS A 455 19.29 -8.19 -2.23
CA LYS A 455 19.88 -6.86 -2.01
C LYS A 455 18.96 -5.75 -2.49
N VAL A 456 18.28 -5.97 -3.63
CA VAL A 456 17.51 -4.92 -4.32
C VAL A 456 16.06 -4.86 -3.82
N LEU A 457 15.34 -5.99 -3.82
CA LEU A 457 13.91 -6.01 -3.55
C LEU A 457 13.53 -5.58 -2.12
N PRO A 458 14.20 -6.01 -1.04
CA PRO A 458 13.84 -5.60 0.32
C PRO A 458 14.24 -4.16 0.67
N SER A 459 14.69 -3.35 -0.28
CA SER A 459 14.96 -1.92 -0.08
C SER A 459 13.68 -1.09 -0.18
N THR A 460 13.72 0.18 0.23
CA THR A 460 12.61 1.12 0.01
C THR A 460 12.28 1.25 -1.48
N ILE A 461 13.30 1.31 -2.32
CA ILE A 461 13.17 1.36 -3.77
C ILE A 461 12.51 0.08 -4.31
N GLY A 462 12.96 -1.08 -3.86
CA GLY A 462 12.38 -2.36 -4.26
C GLY A 462 10.93 -2.54 -3.82
N ARG A 463 10.56 -2.06 -2.63
CA ARG A 463 9.16 -2.02 -2.17
C ARG A 463 8.30 -1.12 -3.06
N THR A 464 8.84 0.02 -3.46
CA THR A 464 8.17 0.94 -4.39
C THR A 464 7.98 0.31 -5.76
N LEU A 465 9.01 -0.38 -6.27
CA LEU A 465 8.93 -1.11 -7.54
C LEU A 465 7.90 -2.25 -7.48
N ALA A 466 7.93 -3.09 -6.45
CA ALA A 466 6.97 -4.19 -6.30
C ALA A 466 5.51 -3.70 -6.33
N ARG A 467 5.25 -2.54 -5.73
CA ARG A 467 3.92 -1.89 -5.78
C ARG A 467 3.56 -1.47 -7.20
N ALA A 468 4.48 -0.91 -7.97
CA ALA A 468 4.23 -0.51 -9.35
C ALA A 468 3.99 -1.72 -10.27
N LEU A 469 4.76 -2.78 -10.09
CA LEU A 469 4.59 -4.03 -10.83
C LEU A 469 3.25 -4.71 -10.51
N GLU A 470 2.81 -4.67 -9.25
CA GLU A 470 1.50 -5.19 -8.87
C GLU A 470 0.35 -4.38 -9.51
N ALA A 471 0.52 -3.07 -9.68
CA ALA A 471 -0.45 -2.25 -10.42
C ALA A 471 -0.56 -2.70 -11.89
N GLU A 472 0.57 -2.99 -12.55
CA GLU A 472 0.58 -3.55 -13.90
C GLU A 472 -0.10 -4.92 -13.94
N TYR A 473 0.30 -5.82 -13.03
CA TYR A 473 -0.31 -7.13 -12.91
C TYR A 473 -1.83 -7.04 -12.81
N CYS A 474 -2.34 -6.22 -11.90
CA CYS A 474 -3.79 -6.06 -11.73
C CYS A 474 -4.47 -5.46 -12.96
N ALA A 475 -3.86 -4.48 -13.62
CA ALA A 475 -4.43 -3.87 -14.82
C ALA A 475 -4.50 -4.86 -16.00
N ASP A 476 -3.46 -5.68 -16.17
CA ASP A 476 -3.43 -6.69 -17.22
C ASP A 476 -4.43 -7.83 -16.96
N MET A 477 -4.47 -8.35 -15.73
CA MET A 477 -5.40 -9.40 -15.36
C MET A 477 -6.88 -8.95 -15.47
N MET A 478 -7.17 -7.66 -15.25
CA MET A 478 -8.53 -7.15 -15.52
C MET A 478 -8.89 -7.17 -16.99
N TYR A 479 -7.92 -7.07 -17.86
CA TYR A 479 -8.16 -7.12 -19.31
C TYR A 479 -8.22 -8.57 -19.85
N ASP A 480 -7.29 -9.41 -19.40
CA ASP A 480 -7.07 -10.75 -19.96
C ASP A 480 -8.00 -11.81 -19.39
N ASP A 481 -8.30 -11.76 -18.08
CA ASP A 481 -8.99 -12.83 -17.36
C ASP A 481 -10.45 -12.52 -17.03
N TRP A 482 -10.86 -11.26 -17.06
CA TRP A 482 -12.13 -10.78 -16.50
C TRP A 482 -12.98 -9.98 -17.48
#